data_1a09835298f7f57a53920cb0c3fffcfc
#
_entry.id   1a09835298f7f57a53920cb0c3fffcfc
#
_cell.length_a   1.000
_cell.length_b   1.000
_cell.length_c   1.000
_cell.angle_alpha   90.00
_cell.angle_beta   90.00
_cell.angle_gamma   90.00
#
_symmetry.space_group_name_H-M   'P 1'
#
loop_
_entity.id
_entity.type
_entity.pdbx_description
1 polymer ?
#
loop_
_entity_poly.entity_id
_entity_poly.type
_entity_poly.pdbx_seq_one_letter_code
_entity_poly.pdbx_strand_id
1 'polypeptide(L)'
;MYTYSTSLYGRVPALTFHQFKGMESVITCYNNPSLETLPILNEVYGINMLITSIKHNYQIYLATIKCKELNIKYHNFLINYKDSPLDKSVDIDLVINQIKEYFYKLKNEKISLLINSGSGVFNGTILAYCLLRMSGENRVDALNILTNLRLEKNCRLGEYRYEFAEKKLVSKLIEPELITVKNK
;
A
#
# COMPACT_ATOMS: atom_id res chain seq x y z
N MET A 1 5.06 5.29 -17.24
CA MET A 1 4.29 6.25 -16.42
C MET A 1 3.07 6.68 -17.24
N TYR A 2 1.87 6.32 -16.85
CA TYR A 2 0.65 6.66 -17.59
C TYR A 2 -0.14 7.68 -16.80
N THR A 3 -0.43 8.83 -17.43
CA THR A 3 -1.26 9.87 -16.83
C THR A 3 -2.57 9.93 -17.63
N TYR A 4 -3.68 9.57 -17.03
CA TYR A 4 -4.99 9.68 -17.65
C TYR A 4 -5.62 11.03 -17.28
N SER A 5 -5.91 11.85 -18.31
CA SER A 5 -6.73 13.04 -18.17
C SER A 5 -8.14 12.71 -18.64
N THR A 6 -9.12 12.74 -17.74
CA THR A 6 -10.51 12.50 -18.11
C THR A 6 -11.34 13.75 -17.91
N SER A 7 -11.79 14.32 -19.00
CA SER A 7 -12.71 15.47 -19.05
C SER A 7 -14.19 15.11 -18.84
N LEU A 8 -14.55 13.84 -18.75
CA LEU A 8 -15.94 13.38 -18.70
C LEU A 8 -16.59 13.40 -17.32
N TYR A 9 -15.80 13.37 -16.24
CA TYR A 9 -16.31 13.33 -14.87
C TYR A 9 -15.71 14.45 -14.00
N GLY A 10 -15.76 15.64 -14.43
CA GLY A 10 -15.37 16.95 -13.85
C GLY A 10 -14.68 17.05 -12.48
N ARG A 11 -14.34 15.97 -11.77
CA ARG A 11 -13.74 15.98 -10.43
C ARG A 11 -12.86 14.77 -10.06
N VAL A 12 -12.59 13.84 -10.97
CA VAL A 12 -11.67 12.75 -10.64
C VAL A 12 -10.24 13.22 -10.83
N PRO A 13 -9.43 13.32 -9.78
CA PRO A 13 -8.05 13.75 -9.91
C PRO A 13 -7.27 12.74 -10.74
N ALA A 14 -6.38 13.23 -11.60
CA ALA A 14 -5.46 12.38 -12.31
C ALA A 14 -4.66 11.52 -11.33
N LEU A 15 -4.75 10.19 -11.45
CA LEU A 15 -3.97 9.26 -10.67
C LEU A 15 -2.65 8.94 -11.39
N THR A 16 -1.59 8.86 -10.62
CA THR A 16 -0.31 8.33 -11.07
C THR A 16 -0.21 6.88 -10.65
N PHE A 17 0.19 6.01 -11.59
CA PHE A 17 0.39 4.59 -11.34
C PHE A 17 1.87 4.24 -11.47
N HIS A 18 2.32 3.34 -10.63
CA HIS A 18 3.62 2.70 -10.74
C HIS A 18 3.43 1.19 -10.88
N GLN A 19 4.08 0.58 -11.87
CA GLN A 19 4.08 -0.87 -12.05
C GLN A 19 5.16 -1.49 -11.16
N PHE A 20 4.80 -2.52 -10.41
CA PHE A 20 5.78 -3.28 -9.64
C PHE A 20 6.76 -3.99 -10.57
N LYS A 21 8.03 -4.02 -10.19
CA LYS A 21 9.09 -4.61 -10.99
C LYS A 21 8.86 -6.09 -11.24
N GLY A 22 8.82 -6.49 -12.51
CA GLY A 22 8.59 -7.89 -12.90
C GLY A 22 7.17 -8.41 -12.67
N MET A 23 6.18 -7.54 -12.46
CA MET A 23 4.77 -7.91 -12.22
C MET A 23 3.85 -7.17 -13.18
N GLU A 24 2.63 -7.72 -13.38
CA GLU A 24 1.56 -7.00 -14.09
C GLU A 24 0.80 -6.03 -13.18
N SER A 25 0.96 -6.18 -11.88
CA SER A 25 0.29 -5.37 -10.88
C SER A 25 0.85 -3.95 -10.81
N VAL A 26 -0.04 -3.00 -10.54
CA VAL A 26 0.28 -1.58 -10.39
C VAL A 26 -0.19 -1.06 -9.05
N ILE A 27 0.46 -0.01 -8.55
CA ILE A 27 0.10 0.70 -7.34
C ILE A 27 -0.20 2.17 -7.65
N THR A 28 -1.23 2.68 -7.01
CA THR A 28 -1.54 4.10 -6.96
C THR A 28 -1.96 4.50 -5.54
N CYS A 29 -1.93 5.78 -5.28
CA CYS A 29 -2.31 6.33 -3.99
C CYS A 29 -3.28 7.48 -4.17
N TYR A 30 -4.27 7.52 -3.31
CA TYR A 30 -5.25 8.60 -3.29
C TYR A 30 -5.61 8.96 -1.85
N ASN A 31 -5.53 10.25 -1.56
CA ASN A 31 -5.87 10.76 -0.24
C ASN A 31 -7.39 10.74 -0.09
N ASN A 32 -7.86 9.89 0.80
CA ASN A 32 -9.23 9.89 1.29
C ASN A 32 -10.31 9.77 0.17
N PRO A 33 -10.32 8.67 -0.63
CA PRO A 33 -11.43 8.45 -1.55
C PRO A 33 -12.70 8.37 -0.72
N SER A 34 -13.68 9.23 -1.02
CA SER A 34 -15.01 9.02 -0.48
C SER A 34 -15.59 7.72 -1.04
N LEU A 35 -16.50 7.09 -0.33
CA LEU A 35 -17.17 5.89 -0.83
C LEU A 35 -17.89 6.15 -2.17
N GLU A 36 -18.24 7.42 -2.43
CA GLU A 36 -18.87 7.88 -3.68
C GLU A 36 -17.89 7.94 -4.86
N THR A 37 -16.58 8.09 -4.62
CA THR A 37 -15.58 8.12 -5.68
C THR A 37 -15.09 6.73 -6.07
N LEU A 38 -15.28 5.71 -5.23
CA LEU A 38 -14.84 4.35 -5.51
C LEU A 38 -15.42 3.75 -6.81
N PRO A 39 -16.72 3.94 -7.16
CA PRO A 39 -17.25 3.45 -8.43
C PRO A 39 -16.47 3.99 -9.63
N ILE A 40 -16.18 5.29 -9.62
CA ILE A 40 -15.45 5.95 -10.71
C ILE A 40 -14.00 5.44 -10.77
N LEU A 41 -13.34 5.27 -9.62
CA LEU A 41 -11.98 4.75 -9.56
C LEU A 41 -11.90 3.30 -10.07
N ASN A 42 -12.91 2.49 -9.78
CA ASN A 42 -13.01 1.13 -10.28
C ASN A 42 -13.26 1.11 -11.80
N GLU A 43 -14.24 1.89 -12.29
CA GLU A 43 -14.64 1.90 -13.71
C GLU A 43 -13.56 2.52 -14.60
N VAL A 44 -13.01 3.69 -14.21
CA VAL A 44 -12.07 4.46 -15.05
C VAL A 44 -10.65 3.93 -14.97
N TYR A 45 -10.22 3.52 -13.77
CA TYR A 45 -8.83 3.14 -13.52
C TYR A 45 -8.63 1.64 -13.27
N GLY A 46 -9.71 0.86 -13.27
CA GLY A 46 -9.64 -0.58 -13.06
C GLY A 46 -9.16 -0.96 -11.65
N ILE A 47 -9.38 -0.08 -10.64
CA ILE A 47 -9.01 -0.39 -9.26
C ILE A 47 -9.78 -1.63 -8.81
N ASN A 48 -9.05 -2.71 -8.50
CA ASN A 48 -9.65 -3.98 -8.07
C ASN A 48 -9.18 -4.43 -6.68
N MET A 49 -8.29 -3.65 -6.04
CA MET A 49 -7.88 -3.86 -4.66
C MET A 49 -7.72 -2.52 -3.94
N LEU A 50 -8.32 -2.39 -2.76
CA LEU A 50 -8.23 -1.21 -1.88
C LEU A 50 -7.64 -1.62 -0.54
N ILE A 51 -6.57 -0.94 -0.13
CA ILE A 51 -6.04 -1.03 1.23
C ILE A 51 -6.18 0.31 1.93
N THR A 52 -6.83 0.30 3.09
CA THR A 52 -7.02 1.49 3.94
C THR A 52 -6.27 1.34 5.25
N SER A 53 -6.16 2.44 6.00
CA SER A 53 -5.63 2.47 7.37
C SER A 53 -6.62 3.19 8.26
N ILE A 54 -7.79 2.59 8.45
CA ILE A 54 -8.92 3.17 9.18
C ILE A 54 -8.98 2.55 10.58
N LYS A 55 -9.15 3.40 11.61
CA LYS A 55 -9.29 2.95 13.01
C LYS A 55 -10.75 2.71 13.44
N HIS A 56 -11.70 3.35 12.77
CA HIS A 56 -13.10 3.32 13.17
C HIS A 56 -13.87 2.16 12.51
N ASN A 57 -14.36 1.23 13.30
CA ASN A 57 -15.07 0.03 12.84
C ASN A 57 -16.23 0.35 11.89
N TYR A 58 -17.00 1.41 12.14
CA TYR A 58 -18.10 1.81 11.27
C TYR A 58 -17.61 2.18 9.85
N GLN A 59 -16.52 2.92 9.75
CA GLN A 59 -15.94 3.28 8.43
C GLN A 59 -15.38 2.05 7.70
N ILE A 60 -14.77 1.12 8.44
CA ILE A 60 -14.30 -0.17 7.88
C ILE A 60 -15.49 -0.95 7.33
N TYR A 61 -16.59 -1.03 8.09
CA TYR A 61 -17.80 -1.72 7.68
C TYR A 61 -18.38 -1.13 6.39
N LEU A 62 -18.52 0.20 6.30
CA LEU A 62 -19.02 0.87 5.09
C LEU A 62 -18.11 0.64 3.89
N ALA A 63 -16.81 0.75 4.07
CA ALA A 63 -15.83 0.48 3.01
C ALA A 63 -15.91 -0.98 2.53
N THR A 64 -16.08 -1.93 3.45
CA THR A 64 -16.22 -3.36 3.13
C THR A 64 -17.45 -3.62 2.26
N ILE A 65 -18.61 -3.05 2.62
CA ILE A 65 -19.85 -3.21 1.84
C ILE A 65 -19.64 -2.62 0.44
N LYS A 66 -19.14 -1.37 0.38
CA LYS A 66 -18.99 -0.68 -0.90
C LYS A 66 -18.01 -1.39 -1.84
N CYS A 67 -16.90 -1.86 -1.31
CA CYS A 67 -15.94 -2.63 -2.09
C CYS A 67 -16.52 -3.96 -2.59
N LYS A 68 -17.34 -4.63 -1.75
CA LYS A 68 -18.02 -5.87 -2.15
C LYS A 68 -19.01 -5.63 -3.30
N GLU A 69 -19.79 -4.54 -3.27
CA GLU A 69 -20.69 -4.14 -4.35
C GLU A 69 -19.95 -3.92 -5.68
N LEU A 70 -18.73 -3.39 -5.61
CA LEU A 70 -17.91 -3.05 -6.77
C LEU A 70 -16.93 -4.17 -7.19
N ASN A 71 -16.99 -5.33 -6.53
CA ASN A 71 -16.04 -6.43 -6.71
C ASN A 71 -14.56 -5.99 -6.51
N ILE A 72 -14.33 -5.07 -5.57
CA ILE A 72 -13.00 -4.62 -5.14
C ILE A 72 -12.58 -5.45 -3.92
N LYS A 73 -11.39 -6.04 -3.95
CA LYS A 73 -10.79 -6.69 -2.77
C LYS A 73 -10.44 -5.62 -1.72
N TYR A 74 -11.05 -5.71 -0.54
CA TYR A 74 -10.84 -4.73 0.53
C TYR A 74 -10.00 -5.29 1.65
N HIS A 75 -9.02 -4.51 2.10
CA HIS A 75 -8.20 -4.80 3.27
C HIS A 75 -8.01 -3.55 4.12
N ASN A 76 -7.92 -3.72 5.43
CA ASN A 76 -7.54 -2.65 6.34
C ASN A 76 -6.21 -3.00 7.02
N PHE A 77 -5.20 -2.18 6.79
CA PHE A 77 -3.84 -2.37 7.29
C PHE A 77 -3.54 -1.36 8.39
N LEU A 78 -3.36 -1.83 9.60
CA LEU A 78 -3.05 -1.00 10.76
C LEU A 78 -1.74 -1.46 11.40
N ILE A 79 -0.78 -0.57 11.43
CA ILE A 79 0.34 -0.65 12.37
C ILE A 79 -0.03 0.28 13.52
N ASN A 80 -0.29 -0.28 14.70
CA ASN A 80 -0.58 0.52 15.88
C ASN A 80 0.71 1.18 16.38
N TYR A 81 0.99 2.37 15.85
CA TYR A 81 1.95 3.26 16.47
C TYR A 81 1.21 4.08 17.54
N LYS A 82 1.41 3.79 18.79
CA LYS A 82 1.17 4.77 19.84
C LYS A 82 2.41 5.66 19.88
N ASP A 83 2.28 6.89 19.49
CA ASP A 83 3.16 8.06 19.66
C ASP A 83 4.72 7.89 19.62
N SER A 84 5.22 6.67 19.55
CA SER A 84 6.63 6.34 19.43
C SER A 84 6.85 5.18 18.45
N PRO A 85 7.80 5.29 17.51
CA PRO A 85 8.17 4.19 16.61
C PRO A 85 8.82 3.00 17.33
N LEU A 86 8.95 3.08 18.65
CA LEU A 86 9.56 2.09 19.52
C LEU A 86 8.53 1.41 20.42
N ASP A 87 7.22 1.59 20.17
CA ASP A 87 6.20 0.95 21.01
C ASP A 87 6.30 -0.58 20.85
N LYS A 88 6.68 -1.23 21.96
CA LYS A 88 6.83 -2.68 22.07
C LYS A 88 5.51 -3.44 21.86
N SER A 89 4.39 -2.73 21.67
CA SER A 89 3.06 -3.32 21.51
C SER A 89 2.73 -3.73 20.07
N VAL A 90 3.59 -3.39 19.09
CA VAL A 90 3.36 -3.79 17.69
C VAL A 90 3.79 -5.22 17.48
N ASP A 91 2.87 -6.07 17.13
CA ASP A 91 3.17 -7.43 16.65
C ASP A 91 3.79 -7.33 15.24
N ILE A 92 5.11 -7.23 15.22
CA ILE A 92 5.89 -7.10 13.99
C ILE A 92 5.70 -8.32 13.08
N ASP A 93 5.58 -9.51 13.64
CA ASP A 93 5.46 -10.74 12.85
C ASP A 93 4.08 -10.82 12.18
N LEU A 94 3.02 -10.34 12.86
CA LEU A 94 1.71 -10.19 12.25
C LEU A 94 1.75 -9.19 11.07
N VAL A 95 2.39 -8.05 11.24
CA VAL A 95 2.55 -7.03 10.20
C VAL A 95 3.32 -7.60 8.99
N ILE A 96 4.41 -8.32 9.24
CA ILE A 96 5.21 -8.96 8.20
C ILE A 96 4.38 -9.98 7.42
N ASN A 97 3.61 -10.83 8.11
CA ASN A 97 2.76 -11.82 7.47
C ASN A 97 1.69 -11.18 6.58
N GLN A 98 1.06 -10.09 7.03
CA GLN A 98 0.11 -9.33 6.20
C GLN A 98 0.78 -8.73 4.95
N ILE A 99 1.97 -8.15 5.08
CA ILE A 99 2.71 -7.59 3.93
C ILE A 99 3.07 -8.69 2.94
N LYS A 100 3.55 -9.86 3.42
CA LYS A 100 3.84 -11.04 2.59
C LYS A 100 2.61 -11.52 1.83
N GLU A 101 1.45 -11.60 2.50
CA GLU A 101 0.19 -11.97 1.88
C GLU A 101 -0.20 -11.03 0.73
N TYR A 102 -0.11 -9.71 0.96
CA TYR A 102 -0.39 -8.72 -0.08
C TYR A 102 0.59 -8.83 -1.24
N PHE A 103 1.87 -8.97 -0.95
CA PHE A 103 2.89 -9.12 -1.99
C PHE A 103 2.69 -10.39 -2.82
N TYR A 104 2.33 -11.51 -2.18
CA TYR A 104 2.01 -12.74 -2.88
C TYR A 104 0.83 -12.58 -3.84
N LYS A 105 -0.23 -11.89 -3.42
CA LYS A 105 -1.37 -11.57 -4.30
C LYS A 105 -0.95 -10.72 -5.49
N LEU A 106 -0.16 -9.65 -5.24
CA LEU A 106 0.35 -8.78 -6.30
C LEU A 106 1.22 -9.51 -7.32
N LYS A 107 1.99 -10.51 -6.88
CA LYS A 107 2.86 -11.31 -7.74
C LYS A 107 2.09 -12.30 -8.61
N ASN A 108 1.01 -12.87 -8.11
CA ASN A 108 0.31 -13.98 -8.77
C ASN A 108 -0.98 -13.54 -9.48
N GLU A 109 -1.43 -12.33 -9.27
CA GLU A 109 -2.66 -11.80 -9.85
C GLU A 109 -2.38 -10.43 -10.48
N LYS A 110 -3.14 -10.06 -11.50
CA LYS A 110 -3.12 -8.71 -12.07
C LYS A 110 -3.95 -7.77 -11.20
N ILE A 111 -3.28 -7.01 -10.34
CA ILE A 111 -3.92 -6.13 -9.38
C ILE A 111 -3.62 -4.66 -9.68
N SER A 112 -4.68 -3.86 -9.72
CA SER A 112 -4.60 -2.40 -9.66
C SER A 112 -4.90 -1.98 -8.23
N LEU A 113 -3.81 -1.80 -7.45
CA LEU A 113 -3.86 -1.51 -6.03
C LEU A 113 -4.02 -0.01 -5.77
N LEU A 114 -5.06 0.34 -5.02
CA LEU A 114 -5.22 1.66 -4.42
C LEU A 114 -4.88 1.62 -2.94
N ILE A 115 -3.90 2.41 -2.52
CA ILE A 115 -3.64 2.65 -1.10
C ILE A 115 -4.26 3.98 -0.70
N ASN A 116 -5.19 3.92 0.24
CA ASN A 116 -5.76 5.11 0.85
C ASN A 116 -4.86 5.62 1.96
N SER A 117 -4.35 6.82 1.77
CA SER A 117 -3.46 7.49 2.72
C SER A 117 -4.17 8.47 3.67
N GLY A 118 -5.47 8.32 3.93
CA GLY A 118 -6.26 9.17 4.84
C GLY A 118 -5.58 9.45 6.19
N SER A 119 -6.29 9.68 7.26
CA SER A 119 -5.75 10.01 8.60
C SER A 119 -4.72 9.01 9.17
N GLY A 120 -4.57 7.85 8.53
CA GLY A 120 -3.53 6.83 8.77
C GLY A 120 -2.39 6.88 7.77
N VAL A 121 -2.06 8.03 7.21
CA VAL A 121 -1.06 8.25 6.14
C VAL A 121 0.21 7.42 6.30
N PHE A 122 0.70 7.31 7.52
CA PHE A 122 1.93 6.59 7.82
C PHE A 122 1.86 5.10 7.51
N ASN A 123 0.76 4.44 7.82
CA ASN A 123 0.63 3.00 7.63
C ASN A 123 0.60 2.65 6.14
N GLY A 124 -0.19 3.39 5.36
CA GLY A 124 -0.27 3.19 3.91
C GLY A 124 1.08 3.43 3.21
N THR A 125 1.81 4.47 3.62
CA THR A 125 3.12 4.78 3.05
C THR A 125 4.17 3.73 3.41
N ILE A 126 4.21 3.27 4.66
CA ILE A 126 5.10 2.17 5.08
C ILE A 126 4.77 0.88 4.33
N LEU A 127 3.50 0.55 4.19
CA LEU A 127 3.08 -0.61 3.40
C LEU A 127 3.55 -0.50 1.95
N ALA A 128 3.26 0.63 1.29
CA ALA A 128 3.69 0.85 -0.09
C ALA A 128 5.22 0.76 -0.22
N TYR A 129 5.95 1.35 0.71
CA TYR A 129 7.41 1.25 0.78
C TYR A 129 7.88 -0.20 0.84
N CYS A 130 7.36 -0.99 1.78
CA CYS A 130 7.73 -2.40 1.93
C CYS A 130 7.42 -3.21 0.66
N LEU A 131 6.25 -3.00 0.04
CA LEU A 131 5.87 -3.68 -1.20
C LEU A 131 6.82 -3.34 -2.36
N LEU A 132 7.21 -2.08 -2.51
CA LEU A 132 8.20 -1.64 -3.52
C LEU A 132 9.57 -2.26 -3.26
N ARG A 133 10.03 -2.29 -2.00
CA ARG A 133 11.29 -2.93 -1.63
C ARG A 133 11.28 -4.43 -1.94
N MET A 134 10.18 -5.12 -1.64
CA MET A 134 10.02 -6.56 -1.97
C MET A 134 9.98 -6.82 -3.48
N SER A 135 9.49 -5.88 -4.29
CA SER A 135 9.53 -6.00 -5.76
C SER A 135 10.92 -5.77 -6.36
N GLY A 136 11.92 -5.50 -5.53
CA GLY A 136 13.31 -5.32 -5.95
C GLY A 136 13.72 -3.87 -6.24
N GLU A 137 12.90 -2.89 -5.85
CA GLU A 137 13.33 -1.50 -5.88
C GLU A 137 14.35 -1.25 -4.77
N ASN A 138 15.40 -0.49 -5.07
CA ASN A 138 16.32 -0.02 -4.02
C ASN A 138 15.65 1.07 -3.16
N ARG A 139 16.28 1.46 -2.06
CA ARG A 139 15.72 2.46 -1.14
C ARG A 139 15.43 3.80 -1.81
N VAL A 140 16.35 4.29 -2.63
CA VAL A 140 16.24 5.59 -3.29
C VAL A 140 15.10 5.58 -4.31
N ASP A 141 15.04 4.55 -5.13
CA ASP A 141 13.98 4.40 -6.13
C ASP A 141 12.60 4.25 -5.48
N ALA A 142 12.48 3.44 -4.42
CA ALA A 142 11.24 3.30 -3.68
C ALA A 142 10.75 4.64 -3.12
N LEU A 143 11.64 5.46 -2.55
CA LEU A 143 11.30 6.80 -2.05
C LEU A 143 10.86 7.76 -3.18
N ASN A 144 11.56 7.74 -4.31
CA ASN A 144 11.20 8.54 -5.48
C ASN A 144 9.83 8.15 -6.03
N ILE A 145 9.53 6.84 -6.09
CA ILE A 145 8.22 6.34 -6.51
C ILE A 145 7.13 6.84 -5.56
N LEU A 146 7.33 6.74 -4.25
CA LEU A 146 6.36 7.22 -3.26
C LEU A 146 6.10 8.74 -3.39
N THR A 147 7.14 9.51 -3.65
CA THR A 147 7.01 10.95 -3.91
C THR A 147 6.18 11.21 -5.17
N ASN A 148 6.43 10.48 -6.25
CA ASN A 148 5.67 10.59 -7.50
C ASN A 148 4.21 10.16 -7.35
N LEU A 149 3.93 9.16 -6.50
CA LEU A 149 2.57 8.71 -6.16
C LEU A 149 1.83 9.70 -5.25
N ARG A 150 2.43 10.84 -4.90
CA ARG A 150 1.90 11.88 -3.99
C ARG A 150 1.61 11.39 -2.57
N LEU A 151 2.15 10.25 -2.17
CA LEU A 151 2.08 9.81 -0.77
C LEU A 151 2.83 10.77 0.16
N GLU A 152 3.79 11.51 -0.36
CA GLU A 152 4.66 12.36 0.44
C GLU A 152 4.35 13.86 0.41
N LYS A 153 3.58 14.39 -0.55
CA LYS A 153 3.40 15.86 -0.66
C LYS A 153 2.88 16.52 0.61
N ASN A 154 2.22 15.77 1.49
CA ASN A 154 1.67 16.29 2.75
C ASN A 154 2.21 15.61 4.01
N CYS A 155 3.03 14.59 3.88
CA CYS A 155 3.55 13.83 5.01
C CYS A 155 5.03 13.60 4.78
N ARG A 156 5.82 14.51 5.28
CA ARG A 156 7.24 14.23 5.54
C ARG A 156 7.29 13.13 6.61
N LEU A 157 7.17 11.88 6.15
CA LEU A 157 7.58 10.77 6.99
C LEU A 157 9.02 11.08 7.38
N GLY A 158 9.24 11.38 8.65
CA GLY A 158 10.60 11.61 9.13
C GLY A 158 11.47 10.41 8.75
N GLU A 159 12.72 10.66 8.38
CA GLU A 159 13.70 9.64 7.99
C GLU A 159 13.70 8.41 8.93
N TYR A 160 13.47 8.63 10.22
CA TYR A 160 13.41 7.59 11.25
C TYR A 160 12.35 6.50 10.99
N ARG A 161 11.28 6.80 10.25
CA ARG A 161 10.22 5.81 9.94
C ARG A 161 10.62 4.89 8.81
N TYR A 162 11.33 5.40 7.83
CA TYR A 162 11.93 4.57 6.79
C TYR A 162 13.07 3.73 7.34
N GLU A 163 13.85 4.26 8.29
CA GLU A 163 14.84 3.48 9.01
C GLU A 163 14.21 2.35 9.82
N PHE A 164 13.09 2.62 10.49
CA PHE A 164 12.31 1.59 11.17
C PHE A 164 11.82 0.54 10.17
N ALA A 165 11.23 0.97 9.05
CA ALA A 165 10.76 0.04 8.02
C ALA A 165 11.91 -0.84 7.49
N GLU A 166 13.06 -0.26 7.17
CA GLU A 166 14.23 -1.03 6.71
C GLU A 166 14.71 -2.03 7.78
N LYS A 167 14.93 -1.57 9.00
CA LYS A 167 15.51 -2.40 10.07
C LYS A 167 14.57 -3.48 10.61
N LYS A 168 13.26 -3.23 10.65
CA LYS A 168 12.30 -4.09 11.34
C LYS A 168 11.39 -4.88 10.42
N LEU A 169 11.12 -4.36 9.21
CA LEU A 169 10.21 -4.99 8.25
C LEU A 169 10.98 -5.50 7.03
N VAL A 170 11.61 -4.61 6.28
CA VAL A 170 12.27 -4.95 5.00
C VAL A 170 13.37 -5.99 5.19
N SER A 171 14.19 -5.88 6.23
CA SER A 171 15.23 -6.88 6.54
C SER A 171 14.65 -8.30 6.66
N LYS A 172 13.49 -8.45 7.31
CA LYS A 172 12.80 -9.73 7.50
C LYS A 172 11.97 -10.16 6.28
N LEU A 173 11.54 -9.21 5.44
CA LEU A 173 10.75 -9.47 4.23
C LEU A 173 11.61 -9.95 3.07
N ILE A 174 12.86 -9.45 2.98
CA ILE A 174 13.80 -9.70 1.87
C ILE A 174 14.90 -10.70 2.30
N GLU A 175 14.94 -11.15 3.56
CA GLU A 175 15.88 -12.20 3.97
C GLU A 175 15.83 -13.36 2.98
N PRO A 176 16.98 -13.77 2.40
CA PRO A 176 17.01 -14.96 1.58
C PRO A 176 16.53 -16.12 2.46
N GLU A 177 15.54 -16.88 1.97
CA GLU A 177 15.24 -18.20 2.55
C GLU A 177 16.60 -18.92 2.64
N LEU A 178 17.10 -19.09 3.84
CA LEU A 178 18.23 -19.97 4.09
C LEU A 178 17.84 -21.35 3.58
N ILE A 179 18.26 -21.63 2.35
CA ILE A 179 18.19 -22.97 1.78
C ILE A 179 18.99 -23.83 2.75
N THR A 180 18.30 -24.46 3.66
CA THR A 180 18.85 -25.56 4.46
C THR A 180 19.15 -26.67 3.47
N VAL A 181 20.33 -26.61 2.85
CA VAL A 181 20.93 -27.76 2.19
C VAL A 181 21.19 -28.76 3.32
N LYS A 182 20.21 -29.63 3.55
CA LYS A 182 20.46 -30.84 4.31
C LYS A 182 21.39 -31.66 3.45
N ASN A 183 22.69 -31.56 3.74
CA ASN A 183 23.68 -32.52 3.29
C ASN A 183 23.25 -33.89 3.85
N LYS A 184 22.80 -34.77 2.95
CA LYS A 184 22.73 -36.19 3.17
C LYS A 184 24.08 -36.83 2.89
#